data_625f4426393dbbc5440d64fa64bf34f8
#
_entry.id   625f4426393dbbc5440d64fa64bf34f8
#
_cell.length_a   1.000
_cell.length_b   1.000
_cell.length_c   1.000
_cell.angle_alpha   90.00
_cell.angle_beta   90.00
_cell.angle_gamma   90.00
#
_symmetry.space_group_name_H-M   'P 1'
#
loop_
_entity.id
_entity.type
_entity.pdbx_description
1 polymer ?
#
loop_
_entity_poly.entity_id
_entity_poly.type
_entity_poly.pdbx_seq_one_letter_code
_entity_poly.pdbx_strand_id
1 'polypeptide(L)'
;YATLGVALDRRESLHHPHHTNGKRVRRQRTMIFRDKKSRKKLQSFLGKDLGKDLNSARNNVHMQICIDDKQCWWGIRIDESAWYDLNVLIKRAEEDFSRDEIVAAAKLAQNFDFELNGGGARPLSEMTQRDWRDIAGGVSPGENAVESVHRMQSSEALALGEDLAAPIPHELPS
;
A
#
# COMPACT_ATOMS: atom_id res chain seq x y z
N TYR A 1 -5.41 -10.21 10.42
CA TYR A 1 -5.34 -10.90 9.11
C TYR A 1 -6.16 -12.19 9.10
N ALA A 2 -6.11 -12.98 10.15
CA ALA A 2 -6.89 -14.22 10.25
C ALA A 2 -8.41 -14.00 10.13
N THR A 3 -8.89 -12.84 10.55
CA THR A 3 -10.32 -12.49 10.55
C THR A 3 -10.89 -12.26 9.15
N LEU A 4 -10.05 -11.91 8.17
CA LEU A 4 -10.48 -11.63 6.79
C LEU A 4 -10.35 -12.85 5.87
N GLY A 5 -9.83 -13.97 6.34
CA GLY A 5 -9.62 -15.18 5.53
C GLY A 5 -8.65 -15.01 4.36
N VAL A 6 -7.90 -13.89 4.31
CA VAL A 6 -6.94 -13.59 3.25
C VAL A 6 -5.53 -13.90 3.74
N ALA A 7 -4.86 -14.82 3.03
CA ALA A 7 -3.45 -15.11 3.27
C ALA A 7 -2.59 -14.03 2.62
N LEU A 8 -1.66 -13.45 3.39
CA LEU A 8 -0.76 -12.40 2.94
C LEU A 8 0.68 -12.72 3.35
N ASP A 9 1.63 -12.33 2.51
CA ASP A 9 3.08 -12.36 2.80
C ASP A 9 3.54 -10.99 3.28
N ARG A 10 4.64 -10.99 4.04
CA ARG A 10 5.29 -9.79 4.56
C ARG A 10 6.74 -9.73 4.11
N ARG A 11 7.19 -8.53 3.73
CA ARG A 11 8.60 -8.21 3.51
C ARG A 11 8.98 -6.93 4.22
N GLU A 12 10.19 -6.89 4.72
CA GLU A 12 10.79 -5.72 5.32
C GLU A 12 11.92 -5.21 4.43
N SER A 13 12.05 -3.88 4.38
CA SER A 13 13.14 -3.20 3.68
C SER A 13 13.68 -2.11 4.59
N LEU A 14 14.98 -2.18 4.84
CA LEU A 14 15.71 -1.18 5.59
C LEU A 14 16.53 -0.33 4.62
N HIS A 15 16.36 0.99 4.68
CA HIS A 15 17.21 1.90 3.96
C HIS A 15 18.31 2.41 4.91
N HIS A 16 19.51 1.89 4.70
CA HIS A 16 20.71 2.38 5.39
C HIS A 16 21.26 3.56 4.58
N PRO A 17 21.31 4.76 5.16
CA PRO A 17 22.02 5.85 4.54
C PRO A 17 23.51 5.50 4.52
N HIS A 18 24.17 5.92 3.45
CA HIS A 18 25.61 5.78 3.29
C HIS A 18 26.40 6.31 4.50
N HIS A 19 27.69 6.06 4.52
CA HIS A 19 28.70 6.29 5.56
C HIS A 19 28.61 7.57 6.40
N THR A 20 27.83 8.56 5.95
CA THR A 20 27.68 9.86 6.59
C THR A 20 26.75 9.90 7.81
N ASN A 21 25.94 8.86 8.05
CA ASN A 21 24.94 8.86 9.12
C ASN A 21 25.24 7.82 10.24
N GLY A 22 26.47 7.46 10.44
CA GLY A 22 26.86 6.55 11.53
C GLY A 22 26.19 5.17 11.47
N LYS A 23 25.85 4.68 10.27
CA LYS A 23 25.15 3.41 10.01
C LYS A 23 23.71 3.36 10.56
N ARG A 24 23.09 4.48 10.88
CA ARG A 24 21.71 4.52 11.37
C ARG A 24 20.73 4.23 10.23
N VAL A 25 19.68 3.50 10.54
CA VAL A 25 18.57 3.28 9.59
C VAL A 25 17.84 4.60 9.37
N ARG A 26 17.78 5.04 8.12
CA ARG A 26 17.07 6.27 7.73
C ARG A 26 15.58 6.03 7.53
N ARG A 27 15.24 4.86 7.02
CA ARG A 27 13.85 4.50 6.71
C ARG A 27 13.66 3.00 6.84
N GLN A 28 12.60 2.63 7.51
CA GLN A 28 12.13 1.25 7.57
C GLN A 28 10.78 1.14 6.88
N ARG A 29 10.59 0.07 6.12
CA ARG A 29 9.33 -0.24 5.44
C ARG A 29 8.94 -1.68 5.72
N THR A 30 7.66 -1.89 6.01
CA THR A 30 7.05 -3.21 6.02
C THR A 30 6.01 -3.23 4.91
N MET A 31 6.15 -4.16 3.98
CA MET A 31 5.24 -4.36 2.85
C MET A 31 4.47 -5.65 3.05
N ILE A 32 3.15 -5.58 2.97
CA ILE A 32 2.21 -6.69 3.11
C ILE A 32 1.50 -6.84 1.78
N PHE A 33 1.61 -8.00 1.15
CA PHE A 33 1.16 -8.23 -0.21
C PHE A 33 0.66 -9.66 -0.41
N ARG A 34 0.25 -9.98 -1.60
CA ARG A 34 -0.27 -11.29 -2.04
C ARG A 34 0.64 -12.43 -1.61
N ASP A 35 0.09 -13.47 -0.97
CA ASP A 35 0.82 -14.64 -0.48
C ASP A 35 1.44 -15.47 -1.63
N LYS A 36 2.34 -16.38 -1.29
CA LYS A 36 3.05 -17.23 -2.26
C LYS A 36 2.10 -18.08 -3.12
N LYS A 37 1.00 -18.59 -2.54
CA LYS A 37 0.04 -19.43 -3.26
C LYS A 37 -0.72 -18.60 -4.30
N SER A 38 -1.18 -17.42 -3.92
CA SER A 38 -1.89 -16.49 -4.80
C SER A 38 -0.98 -15.96 -5.92
N ARG A 39 0.31 -15.67 -5.61
CA ARG A 39 1.29 -15.29 -6.65
C ARG A 39 1.53 -16.41 -7.66
N LYS A 40 1.67 -17.66 -7.22
CA LYS A 40 1.82 -18.81 -8.12
C LYS A 40 0.59 -18.99 -9.01
N LYS A 41 -0.62 -18.82 -8.46
CA LYS A 41 -1.86 -18.88 -9.25
C LYS A 41 -1.88 -17.79 -10.32
N LEU A 42 -1.53 -16.55 -9.95
CA LEU A 42 -1.45 -15.44 -10.89
C LEU A 42 -0.36 -15.67 -11.95
N GLN A 43 0.81 -16.19 -11.56
CA GLN A 43 1.89 -16.54 -12.49
C GLN A 43 1.45 -17.60 -13.50
N SER A 44 0.70 -18.60 -13.05
CA SER A 44 0.14 -19.63 -13.93
C SER A 44 -0.84 -19.04 -14.94
N PHE A 45 -1.61 -18.04 -14.55
CA PHE A 45 -2.56 -17.34 -15.41
C PHE A 45 -1.87 -16.42 -16.43
N LEU A 46 -0.86 -15.66 -15.99
CA LEU A 46 -0.12 -14.72 -16.84
C LEU A 46 0.91 -15.38 -17.76
N GLY A 47 1.30 -16.62 -17.45
CA GLY A 47 2.39 -17.30 -18.12
C GLY A 47 3.77 -17.00 -17.53
N LYS A 48 4.78 -17.73 -18.02
CA LYS A 48 6.13 -17.76 -17.44
C LYS A 48 6.85 -16.40 -17.56
N ASP A 49 6.69 -15.74 -18.69
CA ASP A 49 7.44 -14.50 -18.97
C ASP A 49 6.87 -13.31 -18.22
N LEU A 50 5.55 -13.16 -18.20
CA LEU A 50 4.87 -12.05 -17.53
C LEU A 50 4.78 -12.22 -16.00
N GLY A 51 4.82 -13.46 -15.54
CA GLY A 51 4.68 -13.77 -14.10
C GLY A 51 5.99 -13.90 -13.33
N LYS A 52 7.16 -13.84 -14.00
CA LYS A 52 8.46 -14.12 -13.37
C LYS A 52 8.81 -13.23 -12.19
N ASP A 53 8.38 -11.97 -12.23
CA ASP A 53 8.76 -10.94 -11.24
C ASP A 53 7.77 -10.77 -10.08
N LEU A 54 6.66 -11.56 -10.05
CA LEU A 54 5.64 -11.47 -9.00
C LEU A 54 6.15 -11.78 -7.58
N ASN A 55 7.37 -12.30 -7.44
CA ASN A 55 7.97 -12.53 -6.12
C ASN A 55 8.44 -11.24 -5.42
N SER A 56 8.60 -10.15 -6.15
CA SER A 56 8.85 -8.83 -5.56
C SER A 56 7.55 -8.25 -4.98
N ALA A 57 7.61 -7.68 -3.78
CA ALA A 57 6.47 -6.98 -3.20
C ALA A 57 6.03 -5.80 -4.07
N ARG A 58 6.97 -5.09 -4.69
CA ARG A 58 6.69 -3.93 -5.54
C ARG A 58 5.96 -4.26 -6.84
N ASN A 59 6.06 -5.51 -7.29
CA ASN A 59 5.37 -5.98 -8.49
C ASN A 59 3.93 -6.45 -8.19
N ASN A 60 3.45 -6.17 -6.99
CA ASN A 60 2.10 -6.42 -6.54
C ASN A 60 1.54 -5.17 -5.86
N VAL A 61 0.21 -5.00 -5.89
CA VAL A 61 -0.44 -4.10 -4.94
C VAL A 61 -0.06 -4.53 -3.51
N HIS A 62 0.35 -3.59 -2.70
CA HIS A 62 0.77 -3.88 -1.33
C HIS A 62 0.36 -2.80 -0.35
N MET A 63 0.02 -3.20 0.86
CA MET A 63 -0.04 -2.30 1.98
C MET A 63 1.38 -2.03 2.47
N GLN A 64 1.72 -0.78 2.70
CA GLN A 64 3.03 -0.38 3.18
C GLN A 64 2.90 0.41 4.48
N ILE A 65 3.69 0.04 5.47
CA ILE A 65 3.94 0.84 6.67
C ILE A 65 5.36 1.36 6.54
N CYS A 66 5.54 2.66 6.67
CA CYS A 66 6.83 3.31 6.51
C CYS A 66 7.11 4.22 7.70
N ILE A 67 8.31 4.10 8.25
CA ILE A 67 8.80 4.94 9.34
C ILE A 67 10.13 5.53 8.90
N ASP A 68 10.28 6.81 8.99
CA ASP A 68 11.53 7.54 8.82
C ASP A 68 11.78 8.53 9.97
N ASP A 69 12.79 9.37 9.86
CA ASP A 69 13.19 10.33 10.89
C ASP A 69 12.20 11.47 11.11
N LYS A 70 11.20 11.62 10.24
CA LYS A 70 10.26 12.74 10.25
C LYS A 70 8.81 12.31 10.47
N GLN A 71 8.47 11.11 9.99
CA GLN A 71 7.07 10.70 9.95
C GLN A 71 6.91 9.18 9.96
N CYS A 72 5.74 8.76 10.42
CA CYS A 72 5.21 7.42 10.20
C CYS A 72 3.98 7.54 9.29
N TRP A 73 3.89 6.68 8.30
CA TRP A 73 2.72 6.62 7.43
C TRP A 73 2.43 5.19 7.01
N TRP A 74 1.21 4.95 6.64
CA TRP A 74 0.78 3.68 6.08
C TRP A 74 -0.24 3.90 4.97
N GLY A 75 -0.34 2.97 4.06
CA GLY A 75 -1.26 3.09 2.94
C GLY A 75 -1.17 1.90 1.99
N ILE A 76 -1.98 1.96 0.94
CA ILE A 76 -1.95 1.02 -0.17
C ILE A 76 -1.15 1.67 -1.30
N ARG A 77 -0.25 0.89 -1.89
CA ARG A 77 0.59 1.33 -2.99
C ARG A 77 0.52 0.35 -4.15
N ILE A 78 0.47 0.89 -5.36
CA ILE A 78 0.66 0.18 -6.62
C ILE A 78 1.81 0.87 -7.33
N ASP A 79 2.99 0.25 -7.32
CA ASP A 79 4.16 0.77 -8.05
C ASP A 79 3.97 0.55 -9.57
N GLU A 80 4.70 1.30 -10.39
CA GLU A 80 4.72 1.16 -11.86
C GLU A 80 5.05 -0.28 -12.31
N SER A 81 5.91 -0.96 -11.55
CA SER A 81 6.27 -2.36 -11.79
C SER A 81 5.15 -3.38 -11.45
N ALA A 82 4.11 -2.96 -10.74
CA ALA A 82 2.91 -3.76 -10.47
C ALA A 82 1.88 -3.63 -11.61
N TRP A 83 2.35 -3.70 -12.85
CA TRP A 83 1.59 -3.45 -14.08
C TRP A 83 0.26 -4.21 -14.16
N TYR A 84 0.21 -5.46 -13.66
CA TYR A 84 -1.02 -6.24 -13.66
C TYR A 84 -2.08 -5.64 -12.75
N ASP A 85 -1.72 -5.33 -11.50
CA ASP A 85 -2.65 -4.75 -10.53
C ASP A 85 -3.07 -3.33 -10.95
N LEU A 86 -2.16 -2.57 -11.56
CA LEU A 86 -2.47 -1.26 -12.12
C LEU A 86 -3.45 -1.36 -13.28
N ASN A 87 -3.25 -2.28 -14.22
CA ASN A 87 -4.19 -2.54 -15.32
C ASN A 87 -5.57 -2.96 -14.81
N VAL A 88 -5.64 -3.79 -13.76
CA VAL A 88 -6.91 -4.18 -13.15
C VAL A 88 -7.62 -2.97 -12.55
N LEU A 89 -6.90 -2.07 -11.86
CA LEU A 89 -7.46 -0.85 -11.30
C LEU A 89 -7.99 0.07 -12.42
N ILE A 90 -7.22 0.30 -13.48
CA ILE A 90 -7.59 1.14 -14.64
C ILE A 90 -8.88 0.60 -15.27
N LYS A 91 -8.92 -0.67 -15.63
CA LYS A 91 -10.12 -1.29 -16.24
C LYS A 91 -11.35 -1.18 -15.36
N ARG A 92 -11.19 -1.37 -14.05
CA ARG A 92 -12.31 -1.20 -13.10
C ARG A 92 -12.77 0.25 -12.99
N ALA A 93 -11.84 1.21 -13.10
CA ALA A 93 -12.18 2.63 -13.09
C ALA A 93 -12.85 3.09 -14.40
N GLU A 94 -12.62 2.40 -15.52
CA GLU A 94 -13.31 2.63 -16.80
C GLU A 94 -14.77 2.13 -16.77
N GLU A 95 -15.03 1.01 -16.11
CA GLU A 95 -16.33 0.35 -16.00
C GLU A 95 -17.24 1.08 -15.00
N ASP A 96 -18.44 1.50 -15.42
CA ASP A 96 -19.34 2.29 -14.57
C ASP A 96 -19.65 1.62 -13.23
N PHE A 97 -20.06 0.35 -13.25
CA PHE A 97 -20.40 -0.39 -12.02
C PHE A 97 -19.21 -0.57 -11.08
N SER A 98 -18.08 -0.99 -11.62
CA SER A 98 -16.86 -1.19 -10.80
C SER A 98 -16.31 0.12 -10.26
N ARG A 99 -16.47 1.22 -11.00
CA ARG A 99 -16.09 2.56 -10.56
C ARG A 99 -16.96 3.04 -9.39
N ASP A 100 -18.24 2.72 -9.39
CA ASP A 100 -19.13 3.01 -8.25
C ASP A 100 -18.67 2.31 -6.98
N GLU A 101 -18.19 1.07 -7.07
CA GLU A 101 -17.59 0.33 -5.95
C GLU A 101 -16.32 1.02 -5.46
N ILE A 102 -15.45 1.48 -6.36
CA ILE A 102 -14.21 2.20 -6.02
C ILE A 102 -14.56 3.49 -5.28
N VAL A 103 -15.49 4.28 -5.79
CA VAL A 103 -15.93 5.54 -5.15
C VAL A 103 -16.56 5.28 -3.78
N ALA A 104 -17.38 4.26 -3.65
CA ALA A 104 -17.97 3.88 -2.38
C ALA A 104 -16.90 3.48 -1.34
N ALA A 105 -15.91 2.68 -1.76
CA ALA A 105 -14.79 2.32 -0.89
C ALA A 105 -13.93 3.54 -0.52
N ALA A 106 -13.64 4.44 -1.47
CA ALA A 106 -12.89 5.66 -1.23
C ALA A 106 -13.56 6.58 -0.21
N LYS A 107 -14.89 6.71 -0.23
CA LYS A 107 -15.65 7.49 0.75
C LYS A 107 -15.53 6.98 2.18
N LEU A 108 -15.27 5.69 2.38
CA LEU A 108 -15.03 5.12 3.71
C LEU A 108 -13.63 5.43 4.24
N ALA A 109 -12.69 5.78 3.37
CA ALA A 109 -11.30 6.07 3.70
C ALA A 109 -11.09 7.57 3.98
N GLN A 110 -11.82 8.13 4.95
CA GLN A 110 -11.88 9.59 5.22
C GLN A 110 -10.54 10.24 5.58
N ASN A 111 -9.60 9.48 6.14
CA ASN A 111 -8.29 9.99 6.58
C ASN A 111 -7.16 9.60 5.62
N PHE A 112 -7.49 9.19 4.40
CA PHE A 112 -6.50 8.84 3.40
C PHE A 112 -6.42 9.89 2.32
N ASP A 113 -5.19 10.19 1.92
CA ASP A 113 -4.91 10.97 0.72
C ASP A 113 -4.65 10.04 -0.46
N PHE A 114 -5.08 10.47 -1.63
CA PHE A 114 -4.73 9.86 -2.90
C PHE A 114 -3.60 10.65 -3.56
N GLU A 115 -2.58 9.94 -4.02
CA GLU A 115 -1.44 10.53 -4.72
C GLU A 115 -1.13 9.71 -5.98
N LEU A 116 -0.91 10.40 -7.09
CA LEU A 116 -0.51 9.81 -8.37
C LEU A 116 0.85 10.38 -8.77
N ASN A 117 1.86 9.53 -8.94
CA ASN A 117 3.21 9.89 -9.42
C ASN A 117 3.90 11.03 -8.66
N GLY A 118 3.69 11.15 -7.36
CA GLY A 118 4.23 12.26 -6.58
C GLY A 118 3.59 13.60 -6.89
N GLY A 119 2.45 13.60 -7.58
CA GLY A 119 1.58 14.76 -7.74
C GLY A 119 0.99 15.22 -6.42
N GLY A 120 0.26 16.31 -6.42
CA GLY A 120 -0.37 16.82 -5.21
C GLY A 120 -1.31 15.79 -4.57
N ALA A 121 -1.14 15.56 -3.28
CA ALA A 121 -2.04 14.71 -2.49
C ALA A 121 -3.40 15.38 -2.35
N ARG A 122 -4.48 14.61 -2.43
CA ARG A 122 -5.85 15.07 -2.19
C ARG A 122 -6.65 14.03 -1.41
N PRO A 123 -7.65 14.43 -0.62
CA PRO A 123 -8.44 13.50 0.17
C PRO A 123 -9.08 12.43 -0.70
N LEU A 124 -8.83 11.16 -0.38
CA LEU A 124 -9.35 10.02 -1.14
C LEU A 124 -10.90 9.99 -1.11
N SER A 125 -11.50 10.40 0.03
CA SER A 125 -12.95 10.46 0.21
C SER A 125 -13.67 11.50 -0.66
N GLU A 126 -12.94 12.49 -1.18
CA GLU A 126 -13.47 13.54 -2.06
C GLU A 126 -13.41 13.17 -3.54
N MET A 127 -12.76 12.05 -3.88
CA MET A 127 -12.63 11.61 -5.26
C MET A 127 -13.97 11.18 -5.85
N THR A 128 -14.34 11.78 -6.97
CA THR A 128 -15.58 11.54 -7.68
C THR A 128 -15.42 10.47 -8.76
N GLN A 129 -16.54 9.99 -9.31
CA GLN A 129 -16.53 9.10 -10.48
C GLN A 129 -15.79 9.71 -11.68
N ARG A 130 -15.89 11.02 -11.85
CA ARG A 130 -15.18 11.74 -12.92
C ARG A 130 -13.68 11.67 -12.71
N ASP A 131 -13.18 11.91 -11.49
CA ASP A 131 -11.76 11.82 -11.18
C ASP A 131 -11.19 10.44 -11.50
N TRP A 132 -11.90 9.39 -11.13
CA TRP A 132 -11.48 8.01 -11.41
C TRP A 132 -11.47 7.69 -12.92
N ARG A 133 -12.43 8.23 -13.66
CA ARG A 133 -12.47 8.11 -15.12
C ARG A 133 -11.30 8.86 -15.77
N ASP A 134 -11.04 10.07 -15.34
CA ASP A 134 -9.95 10.91 -15.86
C ASP A 134 -8.58 10.27 -15.57
N ILE A 135 -8.40 9.66 -14.38
CA ILE A 135 -7.22 8.88 -14.02
C ILE A 135 -7.08 7.68 -14.97
N ALA A 136 -8.14 6.92 -15.17
CA ALA A 136 -8.12 5.75 -16.05
C ALA A 136 -7.74 6.11 -17.48
N GLY A 137 -8.26 7.23 -18.00
CA GLY A 137 -7.94 7.73 -19.35
C GLY A 137 -6.54 8.33 -19.48
N GLY A 138 -5.93 8.79 -18.38
CA GLY A 138 -4.62 9.46 -18.37
C GLY A 138 -3.43 8.60 -17.91
N VAL A 139 -3.69 7.40 -17.39
CA VAL A 139 -2.64 6.52 -16.84
C VAL A 139 -2.20 5.52 -17.88
N SER A 140 -0.94 5.61 -18.32
CA SER A 140 -0.32 4.57 -19.14
C SER A 140 0.30 3.50 -18.25
N PRO A 141 -0.04 2.21 -18.43
CA PRO A 141 0.59 1.12 -17.69
C PRO A 141 2.10 1.12 -17.90
N GLY A 142 2.86 1.10 -16.81
CA GLY A 142 4.33 1.09 -16.83
C GLY A 142 5.00 2.45 -16.61
N GLU A 143 4.24 3.56 -16.62
CA GLU A 143 4.79 4.90 -16.39
C GLU A 143 4.32 5.53 -15.07
N ASN A 144 3.34 4.92 -14.41
CA ASN A 144 2.64 5.54 -13.29
C ASN A 144 2.55 4.63 -12.07
N ALA A 145 2.77 5.19 -10.88
CA ALA A 145 2.49 4.56 -9.60
C ALA A 145 1.28 5.22 -8.93
N VAL A 146 0.40 4.42 -8.36
CA VAL A 146 -0.76 4.88 -7.59
C VAL A 146 -0.53 4.60 -6.11
N GLU A 147 -0.71 5.60 -5.28
CA GLU A 147 -0.54 5.49 -3.85
C GLU A 147 -1.72 6.13 -3.10
N SER A 148 -2.28 5.41 -2.14
CA SER A 148 -3.14 5.99 -1.09
C SER A 148 -2.38 5.99 0.23
N VAL A 149 -2.27 7.14 0.87
CA VAL A 149 -1.41 7.36 2.03
C VAL A 149 -2.20 7.95 3.18
N HIS A 150 -2.08 7.32 4.34
CA HIS A 150 -2.44 7.92 5.63
C HIS A 150 -1.15 8.35 6.34
N ARG A 151 -0.99 9.66 6.54
CA ARG A 151 0.16 10.22 7.26
C ARG A 151 -0.25 10.51 8.70
N MET A 152 0.43 9.84 9.63
CA MET A 152 0.24 10.08 11.06
C MET A 152 1.12 11.27 11.49
N GLN A 153 0.54 12.20 12.21
CA GLN A 153 1.31 13.26 12.86
C GLN A 153 2.15 12.68 14.00
N SER A 154 3.27 13.33 14.31
CA SER A 154 4.20 12.85 15.35
C SER A 154 3.54 12.66 16.72
N SER A 155 2.52 13.46 17.06
CA SER A 155 1.74 13.34 18.29
C SER A 155 0.89 12.05 18.34
N GLU A 156 0.32 11.62 17.21
CA GLU A 156 -0.47 10.38 17.11
C GLU A 156 0.43 9.15 17.19
N ALA A 157 1.63 9.23 16.60
CA ALA A 157 2.62 8.15 16.66
C ALA A 157 3.16 7.94 18.08
N LEU A 158 3.32 9.01 18.86
CA LEU A 158 3.70 8.94 20.28
C LEU A 158 2.62 8.30 21.15
N ALA A 159 1.35 8.67 20.96
CA ALA A 159 0.22 8.09 21.69
C ALA A 159 0.08 6.58 21.46
N LEU A 160 0.25 6.12 20.20
CA LEU A 160 0.27 4.68 19.87
C LEU A 160 1.47 3.95 20.47
N GLY A 161 2.61 4.63 20.63
CA GLY A 161 3.82 4.08 21.27
C GLY A 161 3.63 3.88 22.78
N GLU A 162 2.90 4.78 23.46
CA GLU A 162 2.59 4.68 24.88
C GLU A 162 1.60 3.55 25.18
N ASP A 163 0.58 3.34 24.33
CA ASP A 163 -0.37 2.22 24.47
C ASP A 163 0.30 0.85 24.24
N LEU A 164 1.30 0.78 23.38
CA LEU A 164 2.05 -0.46 23.14
C LEU A 164 3.09 -0.75 24.24
N ALA A 165 3.46 0.25 25.03
CA ALA A 165 4.40 0.14 26.14
C ALA A 165 3.71 -0.20 27.49
N ALA A 166 2.39 -0.33 27.52
CA ALA A 166 1.66 -0.76 28.72
C ALA A 166 2.14 -2.17 29.14
N PRO A 167 2.51 -2.37 30.41
CA PRO A 167 3.01 -3.68 30.87
C PRO A 167 1.92 -4.73 30.72
N ILE A 168 2.26 -5.84 30.05
CA ILE A 168 1.42 -7.03 29.98
C ILE A 168 1.22 -7.52 31.42
N PRO A 169 -0.02 -7.64 31.92
CA PRO A 169 -0.27 -8.15 33.26
C PRO A 169 0.23 -9.60 33.33
N HIS A 170 1.25 -9.84 34.14
CA HIS A 170 1.71 -11.18 34.50
C HIS A 170 0.77 -11.78 35.57
N GLU A 171 -0.41 -12.18 35.19
CA GLU A 171 -1.20 -13.12 36.00
C GLU A 171 -1.13 -14.49 35.35
N LEU A 172 -0.22 -15.33 35.89
CA LEU A 172 -0.28 -16.75 35.71
C LEU A 172 -1.31 -17.31 36.75
N PRO A 173 -2.33 -18.03 36.33
CA PRO A 173 -3.19 -18.73 37.27
C PRO A 173 -2.42 -19.86 37.97
N SER A 174 -2.59 -19.93 39.30
CA SER A 174 -2.09 -20.97 40.18
C SER A 174 -2.73 -22.33 39.87
#